data_689c34b1b9f8f33c18771bb76fbd6620
#
_entry.id   689c34b1b9f8f33c18771bb76fbd6620
#
_cell.length_a   1.000
_cell.length_b   1.000
_cell.length_c   1.000
_cell.angle_alpha   90.00
_cell.angle_beta   90.00
_cell.angle_gamma   90.00
#
_symmetry.space_group_name_H-M   'P 1'
#
loop_
_entity.id
_entity.type
_entity.pdbx_description
1 polymer ?
#
loop_
_entity_poly.entity_id
_entity_poly.type
_entity_poly.pdbx_seq_one_letter_code
_entity_poly.pdbx_strand_id
1 'polypeptide(L)'
;MNRKPLFTYAEIEEAFESLLQGKIKNKRKSYAFESIGFSVTGSNTSLLPVGTDGMTTMHVLKNKQTKEHFLNEIYRLINECNPNTDIPRIEFKKYKIKEIVTNETKKRVIVIPCLRDQVVVRCILNRLNTIGITSEENKPNPKVDVLTKKIRNIINADNRKKIIRTDISNYYPSVDVNILLRCLEVSHGKCIGAGIMHLIRKILIDNKSKDSYTGLPVGVGFCVLLANYYIGQMALSAHFAEAEIIRYEDDFLFIINENEDEQAFLAKLDQIFFRYGISRNLNKTEILNTASEFKFIGITYKEGKVSLGEEKMKQWKIRVVEDIKKQFRDFAVVKSLHPGIEIPSNTKIVNTIWKDHKKGLRSKTYRHSLRIKGINEEKGLVA
;
A
#
# COMPACT_ATOMS: atom_id res chain seq x y z
N MET A 1 12.33 30.86 -25.01
CA MET A 1 13.05 29.68 -24.45
C MET A 1 12.09 28.50 -24.38
N ASN A 2 12.40 27.42 -25.12
CA ASN A 2 11.60 26.19 -25.03
C ASN A 2 11.83 25.55 -23.66
N ARG A 3 10.89 25.75 -22.77
CA ARG A 3 10.93 25.21 -21.41
C ARG A 3 10.75 23.70 -21.46
N LYS A 4 11.57 22.95 -20.72
CA LYS A 4 11.37 21.51 -20.55
C LYS A 4 10.04 21.26 -19.83
N PRO A 5 9.15 20.41 -20.36
CA PRO A 5 7.90 20.12 -19.69
C PRO A 5 8.14 19.44 -18.33
N LEU A 6 7.23 19.67 -17.38
CA LEU A 6 7.28 19.04 -16.05
C LEU A 6 7.13 17.52 -16.16
N PHE A 7 6.20 17.07 -17.00
CA PHE A 7 6.08 15.71 -17.46
C PHE A 7 5.87 15.69 -18.97
N THR A 8 6.56 14.78 -19.64
CA THR A 8 6.37 14.51 -21.07
C THR A 8 5.03 13.81 -21.32
N TYR A 9 4.54 13.88 -22.56
CA TYR A 9 3.33 13.14 -22.93
C TYR A 9 3.50 11.62 -22.70
N ALA A 10 4.68 11.07 -23.00
CA ALA A 10 4.98 9.66 -22.80
C ALA A 10 4.91 9.24 -21.31
N GLU A 11 5.42 10.07 -20.39
CA GLU A 11 5.33 9.81 -18.93
C GLU A 11 3.87 9.80 -18.46
N ILE A 12 3.02 10.66 -19.02
CA ILE A 12 1.60 10.73 -18.69
C ILE A 12 0.86 9.51 -19.24
N GLU A 13 1.16 9.11 -20.46
CA GLU A 13 0.57 7.93 -21.08
C GLU A 13 0.98 6.65 -20.32
N GLU A 14 2.25 6.49 -19.98
CA GLU A 14 2.75 5.38 -19.15
C GLU A 14 2.04 5.33 -17.79
N ALA A 15 1.87 6.47 -17.13
CA ALA A 15 1.15 6.58 -15.86
C ALA A 15 -0.31 6.13 -16.00
N PHE A 16 -0.99 6.54 -17.06
CA PHE A 16 -2.36 6.12 -17.36
C PHE A 16 -2.46 4.61 -17.62
N GLU A 17 -1.58 4.05 -18.47
CA GLU A 17 -1.54 2.61 -18.76
C GLU A 17 -1.25 1.79 -17.51
N SER A 18 -0.34 2.23 -16.65
CA SER A 18 -0.05 1.59 -15.36
C SER A 18 -1.28 1.54 -14.45
N LEU A 19 -2.05 2.62 -14.38
CA LEU A 19 -3.31 2.66 -13.63
C LEU A 19 -4.34 1.71 -14.23
N LEU A 20 -4.46 1.67 -15.55
CA LEU A 20 -5.37 0.80 -16.28
C LEU A 20 -5.03 -0.67 -16.01
N GLN A 21 -3.77 -1.06 -16.14
CA GLN A 21 -3.30 -2.42 -15.86
C GLN A 21 -3.59 -2.85 -14.43
N GLY A 22 -3.40 -1.98 -13.45
CA GLY A 22 -3.75 -2.24 -12.05
C GLY A 22 -5.24 -2.51 -11.86
N LYS A 23 -6.10 -1.75 -12.54
CA LYS A 23 -7.56 -1.92 -12.49
C LYS A 23 -8.00 -3.21 -13.19
N ILE A 24 -7.42 -3.55 -14.34
CA ILE A 24 -7.68 -4.78 -15.09
C ILE A 24 -7.29 -6.02 -14.30
N LYS A 25 -6.07 -6.04 -13.73
CA LYS A 25 -5.58 -7.17 -12.90
C LYS A 25 -6.52 -7.46 -11.73
N ASN A 26 -7.09 -6.43 -11.12
CA ASN A 26 -8.02 -6.61 -10.00
C ASN A 26 -9.38 -7.18 -10.43
N LYS A 27 -9.82 -6.96 -11.67
CA LYS A 27 -11.09 -7.48 -12.22
C LYS A 27 -10.97 -8.89 -12.79
N ARG A 28 -9.85 -9.24 -13.44
CA ARG A 28 -9.59 -10.59 -14.00
C ARG A 28 -9.56 -11.73 -12.96
N LYS A 29 -9.83 -11.44 -11.69
CA LYS A 29 -9.89 -12.45 -10.63
C LYS A 29 -11.25 -13.16 -10.52
N SER A 30 -12.21 -12.90 -11.40
CA SER A 30 -13.47 -13.62 -11.42
C SER A 30 -13.42 -14.79 -12.41
N TYR A 31 -13.46 -16.01 -11.86
CA TYR A 31 -13.49 -17.23 -12.68
C TYR A 31 -14.67 -17.27 -13.64
N ALA A 32 -15.82 -16.71 -13.22
CA ALA A 32 -17.03 -16.64 -14.05
C ALA A 32 -16.78 -15.84 -15.34
N PHE A 33 -16.07 -14.72 -15.26
CA PHE A 33 -15.75 -13.90 -16.42
C PHE A 33 -14.60 -14.47 -17.26
N GLU A 34 -13.63 -15.15 -16.63
CA GLU A 34 -12.54 -15.82 -17.34
C GLU A 34 -13.05 -17.03 -18.16
N SER A 35 -14.05 -17.78 -17.63
CA SER A 35 -14.58 -18.98 -18.26
C SER A 35 -15.33 -18.72 -19.58
N ILE A 36 -15.78 -17.49 -19.82
CA ILE A 36 -16.46 -17.06 -21.05
C ILE A 36 -15.57 -16.30 -22.01
N GLY A 37 -14.23 -16.35 -21.80
CA GLY A 37 -13.28 -15.64 -22.64
C GLY A 37 -13.43 -14.12 -22.60
N PHE A 38 -14.01 -13.58 -21.53
CA PHE A 38 -14.28 -12.15 -21.38
C PHE A 38 -12.95 -11.39 -21.31
N SER A 39 -12.51 -10.97 -22.48
CA SER A 39 -11.42 -10.00 -22.60
C SER A 39 -11.98 -8.62 -22.25
N VAL A 40 -11.32 -7.91 -21.35
CA VAL A 40 -11.69 -6.53 -20.94
C VAL A 40 -11.47 -5.51 -22.07
N THR A 41 -11.36 -5.94 -23.30
CA THR A 41 -11.13 -5.11 -24.49
C THR A 41 -12.41 -4.47 -25.05
N GLY A 42 -13.57 -4.69 -24.49
CA GLY A 42 -14.78 -4.03 -24.99
C GLY A 42 -15.94 -4.08 -24.02
N SER A 43 -16.63 -3.05 -23.89
CA SER A 43 -18.05 -2.82 -23.59
C SER A 43 -18.59 -3.01 -22.15
N ASN A 44 -17.99 -3.69 -21.17
CA ASN A 44 -18.59 -3.84 -19.82
C ASN A 44 -17.74 -3.27 -18.66
N THR A 45 -17.37 -2.06 -18.81
CA THR A 45 -16.57 -1.30 -17.83
C THR A 45 -17.42 -0.30 -17.03
N SER A 46 -18.75 -0.39 -17.10
CA SER A 46 -19.68 0.29 -16.19
C SER A 46 -19.42 0.02 -14.70
N LEU A 47 -18.53 -0.96 -14.40
CA LEU A 47 -18.11 -1.34 -13.05
C LEU A 47 -16.80 -0.66 -12.55
N LEU A 48 -16.16 0.20 -13.34
CA LEU A 48 -14.99 0.95 -12.86
C LEU A 48 -15.47 2.11 -11.99
N PRO A 49 -14.82 2.40 -10.86
CA PRO A 49 -15.23 3.50 -10.00
C PRO A 49 -15.23 4.80 -10.80
N VAL A 50 -16.37 5.48 -10.79
CA VAL A 50 -16.54 6.81 -11.36
C VAL A 50 -15.71 7.76 -10.52
N GLY A 51 -14.82 8.52 -11.14
CA GLY A 51 -14.13 9.63 -10.49
C GLY A 51 -15.11 10.72 -10.05
N THR A 52 -14.66 11.69 -9.26
CA THR A 52 -15.45 12.85 -8.84
C THR A 52 -15.87 13.75 -10.00
N ASP A 53 -15.25 13.58 -11.17
CA ASP A 53 -15.53 14.28 -12.43
C ASP A 53 -16.54 13.54 -13.32
N GLY A 54 -17.11 12.43 -12.85
CA GLY A 54 -18.00 11.59 -13.64
C GLY A 54 -17.30 10.78 -14.75
N MET A 55 -16.00 11.02 -14.97
CA MET A 55 -15.21 10.30 -15.97
C MET A 55 -14.82 8.92 -15.47
N THR A 56 -15.08 7.90 -16.27
CA THR A 56 -14.57 6.55 -16.04
C THR A 56 -13.45 6.25 -17.02
N THR A 57 -12.61 5.28 -16.68
CA THR A 57 -11.61 4.76 -17.61
C THR A 57 -12.21 4.32 -18.95
N MET A 58 -13.51 4.04 -18.96
CA MET A 58 -14.25 3.66 -20.19
C MET A 58 -14.62 4.81 -21.09
N HIS A 59 -15.03 5.90 -20.48
CA HIS A 59 -15.24 7.09 -21.28
C HIS A 59 -13.95 7.45 -22.02
N VAL A 60 -12.80 7.34 -21.34
CA VAL A 60 -11.48 7.61 -21.92
C VAL A 60 -11.08 6.59 -22.97
N LEU A 61 -11.39 5.30 -22.76
CA LEU A 61 -11.02 4.19 -23.68
C LEU A 61 -12.05 3.94 -24.78
N LYS A 62 -13.11 4.72 -24.87
CA LYS A 62 -14.18 4.54 -25.87
C LYS A 62 -13.61 4.48 -27.29
N ASN A 63 -12.65 5.35 -27.58
CA ASN A 63 -11.88 5.32 -28.83
C ASN A 63 -10.51 6.01 -28.62
N LYS A 64 -9.64 5.88 -29.63
CA LYS A 64 -8.30 6.48 -29.61
C LYS A 64 -8.32 8.00 -29.43
N GLN A 65 -9.20 8.68 -30.15
CA GLN A 65 -9.32 10.15 -30.07
C GLN A 65 -9.70 10.64 -28.68
N THR A 66 -10.63 9.95 -28.00
CA THR A 66 -11.04 10.29 -26.63
C THR A 66 -9.89 10.11 -25.64
N LYS A 67 -9.09 9.03 -25.81
CA LYS A 67 -7.88 8.81 -25.00
C LYS A 67 -6.85 9.92 -25.24
N GLU A 68 -6.54 10.21 -26.48
CA GLU A 68 -5.58 11.25 -26.86
C GLU A 68 -6.01 12.63 -26.35
N HIS A 69 -7.28 12.98 -26.52
CA HIS A 69 -7.83 14.23 -25.99
C HIS A 69 -7.67 14.35 -24.48
N PHE A 70 -8.03 13.30 -23.75
CA PHE A 70 -7.89 13.26 -22.28
C PHE A 70 -6.43 13.40 -21.81
N LEU A 71 -5.49 12.71 -22.45
CA LEU A 71 -4.08 12.78 -22.11
C LEU A 71 -3.47 14.14 -22.48
N ASN A 72 -3.86 14.71 -23.62
CA ASN A 72 -3.44 16.05 -24.05
C ASN A 72 -3.96 17.14 -23.09
N GLU A 73 -5.19 17.01 -22.59
CA GLU A 73 -5.72 17.92 -21.56
C GLU A 73 -4.87 17.87 -20.29
N ILE A 74 -4.53 16.66 -19.80
CA ILE A 74 -3.65 16.52 -18.64
C ILE A 74 -2.29 17.15 -18.93
N TYR A 75 -1.68 16.82 -20.09
CA TYR A 75 -0.38 17.35 -20.48
C TYR A 75 -0.38 18.89 -20.46
N ARG A 76 -1.41 19.50 -21.05
CA ARG A 76 -1.57 20.95 -21.07
C ARG A 76 -1.67 21.51 -19.65
N LEU A 77 -2.57 20.99 -18.82
CA LEU A 77 -2.83 21.50 -17.48
C LEU A 77 -1.63 21.44 -16.53
N ILE A 78 -0.80 20.39 -16.62
CA ILE A 78 0.37 20.26 -15.72
C ILE A 78 1.63 20.94 -16.25
N ASN A 79 1.69 21.24 -17.55
CA ASN A 79 2.84 21.92 -18.15
C ASN A 79 2.57 23.40 -18.44
N GLU A 80 1.30 23.83 -18.44
CA GLU A 80 0.98 25.26 -18.44
C GLU A 80 1.28 25.85 -17.07
N CYS A 81 2.30 26.68 -17.04
CA CYS A 81 2.71 27.38 -15.84
C CYS A 81 2.29 28.85 -15.87
N ASN A 82 2.15 29.43 -14.70
CA ASN A 82 2.06 30.87 -14.59
C ASN A 82 3.37 31.49 -15.11
N PRO A 83 3.34 32.43 -16.07
CA PRO A 83 4.54 33.02 -16.66
C PRO A 83 5.54 33.61 -15.65
N ASN A 84 5.02 34.05 -14.49
CA ASN A 84 5.81 34.74 -13.49
C ASN A 84 6.36 33.83 -12.37
N THR A 85 5.85 32.60 -12.22
CA THR A 85 6.14 31.77 -11.01
C THR A 85 6.58 30.37 -11.29
N ASP A 86 6.63 29.93 -12.54
CA ASP A 86 6.97 28.54 -12.91
C ASP A 86 6.05 27.47 -12.29
N ILE A 87 4.91 27.87 -11.77
CA ILE A 87 3.97 27.03 -11.05
C ILE A 87 2.91 26.47 -12.01
N PRO A 88 2.66 25.15 -12.02
CA PRO A 88 1.58 24.56 -12.81
C PRO A 88 0.19 25.14 -12.45
N ARG A 89 -0.62 25.41 -13.47
CA ARG A 89 -1.96 25.98 -13.28
C ARG A 89 -3.02 24.96 -12.92
N ILE A 90 -2.68 23.70 -12.82
CA ILE A 90 -3.66 22.64 -12.54
C ILE A 90 -4.35 22.87 -11.19
N GLU A 91 -5.69 22.82 -11.22
CA GLU A 91 -6.52 22.79 -10.04
C GLU A 91 -7.01 21.36 -9.81
N PHE A 92 -6.69 20.79 -8.64
CA PHE A 92 -7.17 19.47 -8.27
C PHE A 92 -8.63 19.54 -7.83
N LYS A 93 -9.43 18.56 -8.25
CA LYS A 93 -10.82 18.45 -7.83
C LYS A 93 -10.91 17.93 -6.41
N LYS A 94 -11.96 18.29 -5.67
CA LYS A 94 -12.21 17.72 -4.34
C LYS A 94 -12.28 16.20 -4.43
N TYR A 95 -11.56 15.52 -3.55
CA TYR A 95 -11.51 14.05 -3.51
C TYR A 95 -12.79 13.47 -2.93
N LYS A 96 -13.22 12.35 -3.49
CA LYS A 96 -14.31 11.56 -2.90
C LYS A 96 -13.79 10.84 -1.67
N ILE A 97 -14.52 10.95 -0.57
CA ILE A 97 -14.21 10.27 0.68
C ILE A 97 -15.08 9.02 0.80
N LYS A 98 -14.47 7.92 1.18
CA LYS A 98 -15.15 6.66 1.46
C LYS A 98 -14.67 6.09 2.79
N GLU A 99 -15.60 5.87 3.71
CA GLU A 99 -15.31 5.09 4.91
C GLU A 99 -15.35 3.60 4.57
N ILE A 100 -14.35 2.87 5.01
CA ILE A 100 -14.29 1.40 4.93
C ILE A 100 -14.22 0.85 6.35
N VAL A 101 -15.20 0.03 6.71
CA VAL A 101 -15.18 -0.75 7.94
C VAL A 101 -14.18 -1.88 7.76
N THR A 102 -13.08 -1.88 8.51
CA THR A 102 -12.05 -2.91 8.44
C THR A 102 -12.27 -4.03 9.44
N ASN A 103 -12.85 -3.72 10.59
CA ASN A 103 -13.29 -4.65 11.64
C ASN A 103 -14.53 -4.03 12.31
N GLU A 104 -15.19 -4.78 13.22
CA GLU A 104 -16.41 -4.32 13.94
C GLU A 104 -16.24 -2.94 14.63
N THR A 105 -15.01 -2.60 15.01
CA THR A 105 -14.70 -1.36 15.73
C THR A 105 -13.84 -0.36 14.97
N LYS A 106 -13.27 -0.72 13.79
CA LYS A 106 -12.29 0.11 13.09
C LYS A 106 -12.78 0.55 11.71
N LYS A 107 -12.98 1.84 11.57
CA LYS A 107 -13.24 2.50 10.27
C LYS A 107 -11.94 3.10 9.73
N ARG A 108 -11.77 3.07 8.42
CA ARG A 108 -10.69 3.78 7.72
C ARG A 108 -11.30 4.71 6.68
N VAL A 109 -10.85 5.94 6.69
CA VAL A 109 -11.18 6.93 5.67
C VAL A 109 -10.25 6.73 4.49
N ILE A 110 -10.81 6.47 3.31
CA ILE A 110 -10.07 6.38 2.06
C ILE A 110 -10.46 7.54 1.15
N VAL A 111 -9.45 8.17 0.60
CA VAL A 111 -9.57 9.31 -0.29
C VAL A 111 -9.40 8.83 -1.73
N ILE A 112 -10.33 9.19 -2.61
CA ILE A 112 -10.35 8.75 -4.00
C ILE A 112 -10.29 9.96 -4.92
N PRO A 113 -9.12 10.25 -5.53
CA PRO A 113 -8.98 11.29 -6.54
C PRO A 113 -9.83 10.98 -7.80
N CYS A 114 -10.21 12.00 -8.57
CA CYS A 114 -10.78 11.79 -9.90
C CYS A 114 -9.74 11.12 -10.84
N LEU A 115 -10.19 10.61 -12.00
CA LEU A 115 -9.32 9.86 -12.91
C LEU A 115 -8.13 10.71 -13.39
N ARG A 116 -8.37 11.96 -13.75
CA ARG A 116 -7.33 12.93 -14.15
C ARG A 116 -6.28 13.07 -13.07
N ASP A 117 -6.71 13.32 -11.84
CA ASP A 117 -5.81 13.54 -10.71
C ASP A 117 -5.07 12.25 -10.32
N GLN A 118 -5.69 11.05 -10.49
CA GLN A 118 -4.99 9.77 -10.32
C GLN A 118 -3.82 9.59 -11.29
N VAL A 119 -3.96 10.08 -12.55
CA VAL A 119 -2.85 10.04 -13.52
C VAL A 119 -1.72 10.95 -13.06
N VAL A 120 -2.00 12.18 -12.64
CA VAL A 120 -0.99 13.12 -12.11
C VAL A 120 -0.29 12.56 -10.88
N VAL A 121 -1.06 12.01 -9.93
CA VAL A 121 -0.53 11.32 -8.73
C VAL A 121 0.42 10.18 -9.13
N ARG A 122 0.08 9.44 -10.19
CA ARG A 122 0.94 8.35 -10.69
C ARG A 122 2.21 8.88 -11.34
N CYS A 123 2.15 9.96 -12.11
CA CYS A 123 3.34 10.62 -12.66
C CYS A 123 4.30 11.08 -11.54
N ILE A 124 3.75 11.71 -10.49
CA ILE A 124 4.55 12.10 -9.31
C ILE A 124 5.18 10.89 -8.65
N LEU A 125 4.41 9.82 -8.41
CA LEU A 125 4.92 8.58 -7.80
C LEU A 125 6.07 7.97 -8.62
N ASN A 126 5.92 7.89 -9.94
CA ASN A 126 6.96 7.37 -10.82
C ASN A 126 8.22 8.21 -10.73
N ARG A 127 8.10 9.53 -10.72
CA ARG A 127 9.24 10.46 -10.58
C ARG A 127 9.94 10.31 -9.22
N LEU A 128 9.19 10.23 -8.12
CA LEU A 128 9.75 10.02 -6.77
C LEU A 128 10.48 8.68 -6.66
N ASN A 129 9.96 7.62 -7.27
CA ASN A 129 10.62 6.31 -7.34
C ASN A 129 11.93 6.35 -8.16
N THR A 130 11.94 7.08 -9.28
CA THR A 130 13.15 7.25 -10.12
C THR A 130 14.23 8.00 -9.37
N ILE A 131 13.86 9.01 -8.59
CA ILE A 131 14.80 9.78 -7.74
C ILE A 131 15.32 8.93 -6.59
N GLY A 132 14.56 7.90 -6.14
CA GLY A 132 14.97 7.04 -5.04
C GLY A 132 14.95 7.75 -3.69
N ILE A 133 13.85 8.42 -3.37
CA ILE A 133 13.73 9.19 -2.11
C ILE A 133 13.75 8.34 -0.83
N THR A 134 13.60 7.00 -0.95
CA THR A 134 13.68 6.07 0.18
C THR A 134 14.90 5.18 0.06
N SER A 135 15.61 4.95 1.17
CA SER A 135 16.66 3.92 1.24
C SER A 135 16.09 2.51 1.10
N GLU A 136 16.96 1.52 0.82
CA GLU A 136 16.56 0.10 0.79
C GLU A 136 15.89 -0.34 2.09
N GLU A 137 16.40 0.12 3.25
CA GLU A 137 15.86 -0.18 4.57
C GLU A 137 14.47 0.40 4.80
N ASN A 138 14.16 1.51 4.13
CA ASN A 138 12.90 2.22 4.24
C ASN A 138 11.97 2.00 3.05
N LYS A 139 12.24 0.99 2.20
CA LYS A 139 11.32 0.63 1.12
C LYS A 139 9.97 0.18 1.69
N PRO A 140 8.87 0.64 1.09
CA PRO A 140 7.55 0.19 1.48
C PRO A 140 7.39 -1.31 1.24
N ASN A 141 6.72 -1.99 2.15
CA ASN A 141 6.33 -3.39 2.04
C ASN A 141 7.49 -4.38 1.80
N PRO A 142 8.46 -4.51 2.71
CA PRO A 142 9.45 -5.57 2.64
C PRO A 142 8.76 -6.94 2.54
N LYS A 143 9.41 -7.90 1.89
CA LYS A 143 8.83 -9.25 1.77
C LYS A 143 8.72 -9.88 3.16
N VAL A 144 7.51 -10.26 3.54
CA VAL A 144 7.22 -10.80 4.87
C VAL A 144 8.00 -12.08 5.17
N ASP A 145 8.24 -12.93 4.16
CA ASP A 145 9.08 -14.13 4.27
C ASP A 145 10.55 -13.78 4.61
N VAL A 146 11.10 -12.71 4.03
CA VAL A 146 12.45 -12.22 4.36
C VAL A 146 12.50 -11.72 5.79
N LEU A 147 11.53 -10.91 6.22
CA LEU A 147 11.45 -10.45 7.61
C LEU A 147 11.27 -11.62 8.59
N THR A 148 10.42 -12.59 8.24
CA THR A 148 10.18 -13.77 9.06
C THR A 148 11.46 -14.58 9.26
N LYS A 149 12.24 -14.79 8.20
CA LYS A 149 13.54 -15.47 8.28
C LYS A 149 14.51 -14.66 9.14
N LYS A 150 14.61 -13.35 8.95
CA LYS A 150 15.48 -12.47 9.73
C LYS A 150 15.15 -12.58 11.22
N ILE A 151 13.88 -12.39 11.60
CA ILE A 151 13.42 -12.46 13.00
C ILE A 151 13.77 -13.84 13.61
N ARG A 152 13.43 -14.92 12.91
CA ARG A 152 13.71 -16.28 13.39
C ARG A 152 15.20 -16.53 13.62
N ASN A 153 16.06 -16.08 12.70
CA ASN A 153 17.51 -16.24 12.83
C ASN A 153 18.04 -15.51 14.07
N ILE A 154 17.57 -14.28 14.33
CA ILE A 154 17.97 -13.52 15.52
C ILE A 154 17.54 -14.25 16.81
N ILE A 155 16.30 -14.75 16.87
CA ILE A 155 15.78 -15.48 18.04
C ILE A 155 16.55 -16.79 18.28
N ASN A 156 16.91 -17.50 17.20
CA ASN A 156 17.65 -18.75 17.30
C ASN A 156 19.13 -18.56 17.66
N ALA A 157 19.70 -17.40 17.32
CA ALA A 157 21.08 -17.09 17.65
C ALA A 157 21.26 -16.74 19.15
N ASP A 158 20.29 -16.07 19.73
CA ASP A 158 20.30 -15.68 21.14
C ASP A 158 18.87 -15.58 21.68
N ASN A 159 18.53 -16.45 22.62
CA ASN A 159 17.21 -16.52 23.26
C ASN A 159 17.06 -15.64 24.51
N ARG A 160 18.08 -14.87 24.88
CA ARG A 160 18.11 -14.01 26.06
C ARG A 160 17.84 -12.54 25.74
N LYS A 161 17.47 -12.19 24.52
CA LYS A 161 17.16 -10.81 24.13
C LYS A 161 15.75 -10.40 24.50
N LYS A 162 15.58 -9.11 24.77
CA LYS A 162 14.25 -8.49 24.94
C LYS A 162 13.71 -8.04 23.59
N ILE A 163 12.40 -8.09 23.47
CA ILE A 163 11.68 -7.61 22.29
C ILE A 163 10.74 -6.50 22.73
N ILE A 164 10.85 -5.34 22.09
CA ILE A 164 9.89 -4.25 22.21
C ILE A 164 9.10 -4.23 20.89
N ARG A 165 7.82 -4.58 20.98
CA ARG A 165 6.88 -4.47 19.87
C ARG A 165 6.01 -3.25 20.05
N THR A 166 5.86 -2.44 19.02
CA THR A 166 5.00 -1.25 19.04
C THR A 166 4.54 -0.87 17.64
N ASP A 167 3.52 -0.02 17.54
CA ASP A 167 3.14 0.66 16.30
C ASP A 167 2.95 2.17 16.54
N ILE A 168 2.83 2.93 15.45
CA ILE A 168 2.55 4.36 15.52
C ILE A 168 1.02 4.57 15.60
N SER A 169 0.59 5.37 16.55
CA SER A 169 -0.81 5.76 16.70
C SER A 169 -1.32 6.49 15.46
N ASN A 170 -2.37 5.95 14.82
CA ASN A 170 -3.03 6.59 13.67
C ASN A 170 -2.05 7.13 12.62
N TYR A 171 -1.06 6.33 12.21
CA TYR A 171 0.13 6.77 11.50
C TYR A 171 -0.14 7.77 10.36
N TYR A 172 -0.93 7.41 9.34
CA TYR A 172 -1.20 8.31 8.21
C TYR A 172 -1.84 9.65 8.62
N PRO A 173 -2.87 9.68 9.47
CA PRO A 173 -3.42 10.92 10.00
C PRO A 173 -2.47 11.73 10.88
N SER A 174 -1.51 11.09 11.57
CA SER A 174 -0.59 11.77 12.48
C SER A 174 0.64 12.38 11.80
N VAL A 175 0.92 12.03 10.53
CA VAL A 175 2.03 12.63 9.80
C VAL A 175 1.87 14.14 9.67
N ASP A 176 2.82 14.90 10.18
CA ASP A 176 2.88 16.34 9.94
C ASP A 176 3.35 16.62 8.51
N VAL A 177 2.40 17.07 7.68
CA VAL A 177 2.65 17.33 6.25
C VAL A 177 3.67 18.46 6.07
N ASN A 178 3.73 19.44 6.98
CA ASN A 178 4.68 20.55 6.84
C ASN A 178 6.10 20.09 7.15
N ILE A 179 6.29 19.27 8.20
CA ILE A 179 7.59 18.66 8.50
C ILE A 179 8.02 17.76 7.32
N LEU A 180 7.12 16.91 6.84
CA LEU A 180 7.37 16.04 5.69
C LEU A 180 7.83 16.83 4.46
N LEU A 181 7.09 17.87 4.07
CA LEU A 181 7.41 18.68 2.90
C LEU A 181 8.75 19.42 3.07
N ARG A 182 9.04 19.92 4.27
CA ARG A 182 10.33 20.54 4.57
C ARG A 182 11.48 19.55 4.43
N CYS A 183 11.36 18.35 4.99
CA CYS A 183 12.38 17.31 4.84
C CYS A 183 12.59 16.94 3.36
N LEU A 184 11.51 16.79 2.61
CA LEU A 184 11.55 16.45 1.19
C LEU A 184 12.23 17.56 0.37
N GLU A 185 11.91 18.82 0.64
CA GLU A 185 12.50 19.98 -0.03
C GLU A 185 14.00 20.13 0.26
N VAL A 186 14.41 19.98 1.53
CA VAL A 186 15.80 20.07 1.94
C VAL A 186 16.65 18.95 1.34
N SER A 187 16.16 17.70 1.41
CA SER A 187 16.95 16.54 0.98
C SER A 187 16.90 16.28 -0.52
N HIS A 188 15.77 16.55 -1.16
CA HIS A 188 15.50 16.13 -2.54
C HIS A 188 14.94 17.23 -3.45
N GLY A 189 14.72 18.46 -2.94
CA GLY A 189 14.05 19.53 -3.67
C GLY A 189 14.68 19.85 -5.03
N LYS A 190 16.02 19.83 -5.12
CA LYS A 190 16.74 20.04 -6.39
C LYS A 190 16.44 18.93 -7.43
N CYS A 191 16.33 17.67 -6.99
CA CYS A 191 16.07 16.53 -7.87
C CYS A 191 14.59 16.43 -8.25
N ILE A 192 13.70 16.76 -7.32
CA ILE A 192 12.24 16.75 -7.54
C ILE A 192 11.83 17.94 -8.43
N GLY A 193 12.39 19.11 -8.19
CA GLY A 193 12.07 20.35 -8.87
C GLY A 193 10.85 21.08 -8.30
N ALA A 194 10.86 22.40 -8.39
CA ALA A 194 9.86 23.28 -7.78
C ALA A 194 8.43 22.99 -8.24
N GLY A 195 8.22 22.70 -9.53
CA GLY A 195 6.89 22.40 -10.07
C GLY A 195 6.27 21.13 -9.48
N ILE A 196 7.03 20.05 -9.34
CA ILE A 196 6.55 18.80 -8.75
C ILE A 196 6.34 18.98 -7.23
N MET A 197 7.24 19.66 -6.54
CA MET A 197 7.05 20.02 -5.13
C MET A 197 5.75 20.82 -4.92
N HIS A 198 5.45 21.77 -5.81
CA HIS A 198 4.19 22.50 -5.78
C HIS A 198 2.97 21.58 -5.95
N LEU A 199 3.01 20.65 -6.92
CA LEU A 199 1.92 19.69 -7.11
C LEU A 199 1.72 18.81 -5.86
N ILE A 200 2.80 18.31 -5.25
CA ILE A 200 2.73 17.52 -4.02
C ILE A 200 2.09 18.34 -2.90
N ARG A 201 2.54 19.57 -2.69
CA ARG A 201 1.99 20.50 -1.70
C ARG A 201 0.50 20.73 -1.94
N LYS A 202 0.12 21.02 -3.17
CA LYS A 202 -1.27 21.29 -3.56
C LYS A 202 -2.19 20.10 -3.30
N ILE A 203 -1.72 18.87 -3.58
CA ILE A 203 -2.46 17.64 -3.31
C ILE A 203 -2.59 17.39 -1.80
N LEU A 204 -1.54 17.62 -1.02
CA LEU A 204 -1.51 17.28 0.40
C LEU A 204 -2.14 18.35 1.30
N ILE A 205 -2.11 19.61 0.91
CA ILE A 205 -2.56 20.75 1.74
C ILE A 205 -3.83 21.35 1.18
N ASP A 206 -3.84 21.80 -0.09
CA ASP A 206 -4.92 22.63 -0.62
C ASP A 206 -6.17 21.83 -0.93
N ASN A 207 -6.03 20.55 -1.22
CA ASN A 207 -7.16 19.68 -1.56
C ASN A 207 -7.87 19.08 -0.32
N LYS A 208 -7.45 19.45 0.89
CA LYS A 208 -8.15 19.05 2.11
C LYS A 208 -9.51 19.74 2.17
N SER A 209 -10.59 18.98 2.17
CA SER A 209 -11.83 19.46 2.78
C SER A 209 -11.56 19.60 4.28
N LYS A 210 -11.81 20.79 4.85
CA LYS A 210 -11.39 21.19 6.21
C LYS A 210 -11.69 20.17 7.33
N ASP A 211 -12.62 19.24 7.11
CA ASP A 211 -13.16 18.37 8.16
C ASP A 211 -12.99 16.87 7.88
N SER A 212 -12.30 16.46 6.81
CA SER A 212 -12.40 15.08 6.35
C SER A 212 -11.21 14.19 6.69
N TYR A 213 -10.00 14.72 6.79
CA TYR A 213 -8.80 13.96 7.20
C TYR A 213 -7.64 14.90 7.59
N THR A 214 -6.76 14.40 8.47
CA THR A 214 -5.48 15.03 8.82
C THR A 214 -4.33 14.20 8.22
N GLY A 215 -3.13 14.74 8.20
CA GLY A 215 -1.94 14.02 7.74
C GLY A 215 -1.98 13.61 6.27
N LEU A 216 -1.50 12.41 5.98
CA LEU A 216 -1.43 11.84 4.64
C LEU A 216 -2.76 11.17 4.24
N PRO A 217 -3.32 11.51 3.07
CA PRO A 217 -4.56 10.90 2.58
C PRO A 217 -4.35 9.45 2.14
N VAL A 218 -4.98 8.51 2.85
CA VAL A 218 -5.00 7.09 2.46
C VAL A 218 -5.76 6.92 1.15
N GLY A 219 -5.11 6.35 0.15
CA GLY A 219 -5.69 6.14 -1.20
C GLY A 219 -5.06 7.01 -2.29
N VAL A 220 -4.28 8.01 -1.94
CA VAL A 220 -3.42 8.76 -2.88
C VAL A 220 -2.11 8.00 -3.06
N GLY A 221 -1.81 7.60 -4.30
CA GLY A 221 -0.81 6.58 -4.61
C GLY A 221 0.60 6.83 -4.08
N PHE A 222 1.08 8.07 -4.04
CA PHE A 222 2.42 8.39 -3.54
C PHE A 222 2.50 8.50 -2.00
N CYS A 223 1.36 8.55 -1.29
CA CYS A 223 1.37 8.71 0.17
C CYS A 223 2.02 7.53 0.91
N VAL A 224 1.94 6.31 0.36
CA VAL A 224 2.67 5.16 0.93
C VAL A 224 4.18 5.40 0.89
N LEU A 225 4.69 5.92 -0.23
CA LEU A 225 6.10 6.24 -0.39
C LEU A 225 6.53 7.35 0.56
N LEU A 226 5.74 8.43 0.66
CA LEU A 226 6.01 9.56 1.55
C LEU A 226 5.93 9.17 3.03
N ALA A 227 4.99 8.30 3.40
CA ALA A 227 4.91 7.77 4.76
C ALA A 227 6.20 7.01 5.12
N ASN A 228 6.69 6.15 4.24
CA ASN A 228 7.96 5.44 4.48
C ASN A 228 9.16 6.39 4.50
N TYR A 229 9.19 7.38 3.63
CA TYR A 229 10.19 8.44 3.65
C TYR A 229 10.20 9.19 5.00
N TYR A 230 9.03 9.54 5.53
CA TYR A 230 8.89 10.25 6.79
C TYR A 230 9.50 9.49 7.98
N ILE A 231 9.22 8.18 8.10
CA ILE A 231 9.87 7.33 9.11
C ILE A 231 11.39 7.28 8.90
N GLY A 232 11.85 7.21 7.65
CA GLY A 232 13.27 7.21 7.33
C GLY A 232 14.02 8.43 7.84
N GLN A 233 13.35 9.59 7.90
CA GLN A 233 13.95 10.84 8.42
C GLN A 233 14.23 10.79 9.93
N MET A 234 13.61 9.87 10.66
CA MET A 234 13.84 9.70 12.10
C MET A 234 15.18 9.04 12.41
N ALA A 235 15.84 8.47 11.42
CA ALA A 235 17.17 7.82 11.53
C ALA A 235 17.26 6.85 12.75
N LEU A 236 16.23 6.04 12.97
CA LEU A 236 16.13 5.19 14.16
C LEU A 236 17.35 4.28 14.32
N SER A 237 17.90 3.74 13.23
CA SER A 237 19.11 2.90 13.28
C SER A 237 20.33 3.64 13.83
N ALA A 238 20.46 4.95 13.58
CA ALA A 238 21.53 5.75 14.15
C ALA A 238 21.33 6.06 15.64
N HIS A 239 20.07 6.21 16.06
CA HIS A 239 19.74 6.44 17.47
C HIS A 239 19.83 5.19 18.34
N PHE A 240 19.59 4.01 17.77
CA PHE A 240 19.53 2.72 18.44
C PHE A 240 20.48 1.72 17.74
N ALA A 241 21.77 2.06 17.68
CA ALA A 241 22.77 1.28 16.95
C ALA A 241 22.95 -0.16 17.49
N GLU A 242 22.72 -0.38 18.80
CA GLU A 242 22.82 -1.70 19.43
C GLU A 242 21.55 -2.55 19.28
N ALA A 243 20.45 -1.97 18.79
CA ALA A 243 19.19 -2.67 18.61
C ALA A 243 19.01 -3.18 17.18
N GLU A 244 18.53 -4.41 17.03
CA GLU A 244 18.02 -4.87 15.73
C GLU A 244 16.63 -4.30 15.50
N ILE A 245 16.50 -3.43 14.51
CA ILE A 245 15.23 -2.80 14.15
C ILE A 245 14.61 -3.53 12.97
N ILE A 246 13.40 -4.01 13.17
CA ILE A 246 12.58 -4.63 12.13
C ILE A 246 11.28 -3.85 12.01
N ARG A 247 11.00 -3.38 10.82
CA ARG A 247 9.83 -2.55 10.54
C ARG A 247 8.99 -3.13 9.41
N TYR A 248 7.69 -3.03 9.57
CA TYR A 248 6.72 -3.28 8.50
C TYR A 248 5.63 -2.21 8.54
N GLU A 249 5.67 -1.27 7.61
CA GLU A 249 4.82 -0.06 7.61
C GLU A 249 4.98 0.74 8.92
N ASP A 250 3.94 0.81 9.75
CA ASP A 250 3.89 1.45 11.06
C ASP A 250 4.17 0.49 12.24
N ASP A 251 4.27 -0.81 11.97
CA ASP A 251 4.61 -1.83 12.97
C ASP A 251 6.14 -1.95 13.15
N PHE A 252 6.61 -1.85 14.39
CA PHE A 252 8.01 -2.00 14.77
C PHE A 252 8.24 -3.18 15.70
N LEU A 253 9.38 -3.83 15.51
CA LEU A 253 9.96 -4.81 16.41
C LEU A 253 11.41 -4.38 16.66
N PHE A 254 11.70 -3.96 17.90
CA PHE A 254 13.06 -3.71 18.37
C PHE A 254 13.53 -4.90 19.18
N ILE A 255 14.69 -5.44 18.85
CA ILE A 255 15.31 -6.52 19.58
C ILE A 255 16.56 -5.95 20.24
N ILE A 256 16.54 -5.88 21.57
CA ILE A 256 17.55 -5.25 22.40
C ILE A 256 18.22 -6.28 23.31
N ASN A 257 19.39 -5.93 23.86
CA ASN A 257 20.11 -6.80 24.77
C ASN A 257 19.34 -6.97 26.10
N GLU A 258 19.54 -8.10 26.79
CA GLU A 258 18.85 -8.41 28.04
C GLU A 258 19.06 -7.35 29.13
N ASN A 259 20.27 -6.78 29.18
CA ASN A 259 20.66 -5.79 30.19
C ASN A 259 20.25 -4.36 29.84
N GLU A 260 19.65 -4.13 28.69
CA GLU A 260 19.22 -2.80 28.26
C GLU A 260 17.95 -2.41 28.99
N ASP A 261 17.89 -1.14 29.45
CA ASP A 261 16.72 -0.58 30.12
C ASP A 261 15.64 -0.24 29.07
N GLU A 262 14.60 -1.05 29.07
CA GLU A 262 13.46 -0.88 28.15
C GLU A 262 12.69 0.42 28.36
N GLN A 263 12.63 0.96 29.58
CA GLN A 263 11.93 2.22 29.87
C GLN A 263 12.74 3.40 29.33
N ALA A 264 14.05 3.40 29.52
CA ALA A 264 14.94 4.38 28.92
C ALA A 264 14.90 4.32 27.39
N PHE A 265 14.87 3.10 26.81
CA PHE A 265 14.71 2.90 25.37
C PHE A 265 13.40 3.51 24.86
N LEU A 266 12.28 3.20 25.50
CA LEU A 266 10.96 3.72 25.13
C LEU A 266 10.86 5.24 25.29
N ALA A 267 11.42 5.81 26.36
CA ALA A 267 11.46 7.25 26.56
C ALA A 267 12.25 7.97 25.45
N LYS A 268 13.37 7.41 25.03
CA LYS A 268 14.16 7.92 23.91
C LYS A 268 13.39 7.81 22.57
N LEU A 269 12.69 6.70 22.34
CA LEU A 269 11.84 6.52 21.16
C LEU A 269 10.70 7.54 21.13
N ASP A 270 10.03 7.76 22.26
CA ASP A 270 8.95 8.73 22.38
C ASP A 270 9.45 10.18 22.13
N GLN A 271 10.66 10.53 22.58
CA GLN A 271 11.28 11.82 22.27
C GLN A 271 11.54 12.00 20.77
N ILE A 272 12.01 10.95 20.08
CA ILE A 272 12.21 10.98 18.64
C ILE A 272 10.87 11.16 17.93
N PHE A 273 9.88 10.35 18.27
CA PHE A 273 8.55 10.42 17.66
C PHE A 273 7.90 11.79 17.87
N PHE A 274 8.02 12.36 19.07
CA PHE A 274 7.49 13.68 19.40
C PHE A 274 8.06 14.78 18.48
N ARG A 275 9.36 14.74 18.16
CA ARG A 275 10.01 15.71 17.24
C ARG A 275 9.38 15.68 15.84
N TYR A 276 8.82 14.55 15.44
CA TYR A 276 8.12 14.35 14.17
C TYR A 276 6.59 14.43 14.30
N GLY A 277 6.06 14.88 15.42
CA GLY A 277 4.61 15.04 15.62
C GLY A 277 3.84 13.74 15.64
N ILE A 278 4.48 12.60 15.88
CA ILE A 278 3.85 11.29 15.99
C ILE A 278 4.00 10.73 17.40
N SER A 279 3.20 9.72 17.71
CA SER A 279 3.24 9.05 19.02
C SER A 279 3.16 7.53 18.86
N ARG A 280 3.78 6.86 19.79
CA ARG A 280 3.69 5.40 19.94
C ARG A 280 2.28 5.01 20.43
N ASN A 281 1.79 3.89 19.97
CA ASN A 281 0.52 3.33 20.45
C ASN A 281 0.77 2.54 21.74
N LEU A 282 0.44 3.17 22.87
CA LEU A 282 0.66 2.58 24.21
C LEU A 282 -0.08 1.26 24.40
N ASN A 283 -1.30 1.14 23.85
CA ASN A 283 -2.12 -0.07 23.98
C ASN A 283 -1.60 -1.27 23.20
N LYS A 284 -0.69 -1.04 22.25
CA LYS A 284 -0.07 -2.09 21.41
C LYS A 284 1.42 -2.21 21.65
N THR A 285 1.94 -1.48 22.62
CA THR A 285 3.33 -1.61 23.03
C THR A 285 3.45 -2.76 24.00
N GLU A 286 4.26 -3.74 23.63
CA GLU A 286 4.51 -4.95 24.42
C GLU A 286 6.02 -5.12 24.60
N ILE A 287 6.43 -5.44 25.82
CA ILE A 287 7.81 -5.84 26.15
C ILE A 287 7.78 -7.34 26.38
N LEU A 288 8.54 -8.08 25.60
CA LEU A 288 8.52 -9.52 25.54
C LEU A 288 9.97 -10.04 25.63
N ASN A 289 10.12 -11.34 25.84
CA ASN A 289 11.39 -12.03 25.76
C ASN A 289 11.43 -12.90 24.49
N THR A 290 12.59 -13.05 23.87
CA THR A 290 12.78 -13.92 22.70
C THR A 290 12.44 -15.39 22.95
N ALA A 291 12.50 -15.86 24.20
CA ALA A 291 12.04 -17.19 24.59
C ALA A 291 10.52 -17.33 24.65
N SER A 292 9.78 -16.22 24.76
CA SER A 292 8.32 -16.21 24.85
C SER A 292 7.65 -16.31 23.48
N GLU A 293 6.40 -16.77 23.47
CA GLU A 293 5.58 -16.70 22.27
C GLU A 293 5.21 -15.23 21.98
N PHE A 294 5.45 -14.75 20.76
CA PHE A 294 4.99 -13.44 20.34
C PHE A 294 4.49 -13.44 18.88
N LYS A 295 3.75 -12.38 18.53
CA LYS A 295 3.16 -12.21 17.20
C LYS A 295 3.67 -10.93 16.55
N PHE A 296 4.10 -11.01 15.28
CA PHE A 296 4.45 -9.85 14.48
C PHE A 296 3.95 -10.02 13.04
N ILE A 297 3.33 -8.98 12.48
CA ILE A 297 2.71 -8.99 11.13
C ILE A 297 1.82 -10.23 10.85
N GLY A 298 1.20 -10.77 11.92
CA GLY A 298 0.32 -11.94 11.88
C GLY A 298 1.04 -13.27 11.71
N ILE A 299 2.31 -13.31 12.06
CA ILE A 299 3.12 -14.51 12.24
C ILE A 299 3.33 -14.71 13.73
N THR A 300 3.20 -15.94 14.20
CA THR A 300 3.51 -16.33 15.58
C THR A 300 4.88 -16.96 15.60
N TYR A 301 5.70 -16.52 16.54
CA TYR A 301 7.05 -17.01 16.82
C TYR A 301 7.04 -17.69 18.18
N LYS A 302 7.49 -18.93 18.26
CA LYS A 302 7.55 -19.72 19.48
C LYS A 302 8.68 -20.74 19.38
N GLU A 303 9.61 -20.75 20.35
CA GLU A 303 10.69 -21.75 20.42
C GLU A 303 11.42 -21.96 19.08
N GLY A 304 11.74 -20.86 18.40
CA GLY A 304 12.39 -20.91 17.08
C GLY A 304 11.55 -21.46 15.93
N LYS A 305 10.28 -21.80 16.15
CA LYS A 305 9.30 -22.16 15.12
C LYS A 305 8.46 -20.94 14.75
N VAL A 306 8.00 -20.93 13.53
CA VAL A 306 7.11 -19.88 13.00
C VAL A 306 5.81 -20.50 12.49
N SER A 307 4.68 -19.84 12.77
CA SER A 307 3.37 -20.27 12.30
C SER A 307 2.52 -19.09 11.90
N LEU A 308 1.52 -19.32 11.04
CA LEU A 308 0.49 -18.31 10.80
C LEU A 308 -0.44 -18.23 12.01
N GLY A 309 -0.70 -17.02 12.49
CA GLY A 309 -1.67 -16.81 13.56
C GLY A 309 -3.04 -17.38 13.20
N GLU A 310 -3.69 -18.01 14.16
CA GLU A 310 -5.02 -18.66 13.98
C GLU A 310 -6.06 -17.72 13.40
N GLU A 311 -6.07 -16.46 13.82
CA GLU A 311 -6.98 -15.44 13.31
C GLU A 311 -6.79 -15.20 11.80
N LYS A 312 -5.56 -15.17 11.30
CA LYS A 312 -5.30 -15.08 9.85
C LYS A 312 -5.81 -16.30 9.09
N MET A 313 -5.68 -17.49 9.68
CA MET A 313 -6.21 -18.71 9.07
C MET A 313 -7.74 -18.72 9.07
N LYS A 314 -8.38 -18.27 10.15
CA LYS A 314 -9.83 -18.09 10.24
C LYS A 314 -10.34 -17.10 9.18
N GLN A 315 -9.72 -15.91 9.09
CA GLN A 315 -10.06 -14.92 8.09
C GLN A 315 -9.82 -15.42 6.64
N TRP A 316 -8.80 -16.24 6.42
CA TRP A 316 -8.59 -16.87 5.13
C TRP A 316 -9.73 -17.81 4.76
N LYS A 317 -10.19 -18.67 5.68
CA LYS A 317 -11.34 -19.57 5.45
C LYS A 317 -12.61 -18.76 5.11
N ILE A 318 -12.88 -17.67 5.84
CA ILE A 318 -14.02 -16.79 5.57
C ILE A 318 -13.92 -16.21 4.15
N ARG A 319 -12.77 -15.70 3.77
CA ARG A 319 -12.56 -15.15 2.41
C ARG A 319 -12.73 -16.19 1.30
N VAL A 320 -12.36 -17.44 1.54
CA VAL A 320 -12.62 -18.53 0.57
C VAL A 320 -14.11 -18.70 0.35
N VAL A 321 -14.89 -18.74 1.44
CA VAL A 321 -16.36 -18.87 1.37
C VAL A 321 -17.00 -17.67 0.67
N GLU A 322 -16.55 -16.46 1.00
CA GLU A 322 -17.04 -15.23 0.34
C GLU A 322 -16.71 -15.21 -1.15
N ASP A 323 -15.52 -15.66 -1.55
CA ASP A 323 -15.13 -15.74 -2.96
C ASP A 323 -15.99 -16.78 -3.71
N ILE A 324 -16.28 -17.91 -3.10
CA ILE A 324 -17.21 -18.91 -3.64
C ILE A 324 -18.60 -18.29 -3.84
N LYS A 325 -19.16 -17.63 -2.82
CA LYS A 325 -20.47 -16.96 -2.90
C LYS A 325 -20.48 -15.89 -4.00
N LYS A 326 -19.39 -15.14 -4.12
CA LYS A 326 -19.24 -14.14 -5.18
C LYS A 326 -19.28 -14.79 -6.56
N GLN A 327 -18.55 -15.91 -6.76
CA GLN A 327 -18.53 -16.59 -8.05
C GLN A 327 -19.90 -17.12 -8.46
N PHE A 328 -20.70 -17.63 -7.53
CA PHE A 328 -22.07 -18.03 -7.83
C PHE A 328 -22.93 -16.84 -8.31
N ARG A 329 -22.79 -15.66 -7.68
CA ARG A 329 -23.48 -14.45 -8.15
C ARG A 329 -23.00 -14.02 -9.54
N ASP A 330 -21.69 -14.05 -9.76
CA ASP A 330 -21.08 -13.67 -11.05
C ASP A 330 -21.57 -14.61 -12.17
N PHE A 331 -21.66 -15.93 -11.92
CA PHE A 331 -22.20 -16.89 -12.90
C PHE A 331 -23.70 -16.68 -13.17
N ALA A 332 -24.48 -16.32 -12.16
CA ALA A 332 -25.90 -15.97 -12.36
C ALA A 332 -26.05 -14.74 -13.28
N VAL A 333 -25.21 -13.71 -13.09
CA VAL A 333 -25.19 -12.54 -13.96
C VAL A 333 -24.76 -12.93 -15.39
N VAL A 334 -23.71 -13.74 -15.54
CA VAL A 334 -23.26 -14.23 -16.85
C VAL A 334 -24.37 -14.97 -17.57
N LYS A 335 -25.10 -15.85 -16.88
CA LYS A 335 -26.22 -16.60 -17.44
C LYS A 335 -27.38 -15.70 -17.88
N SER A 336 -27.68 -14.65 -17.10
CA SER A 336 -28.73 -13.69 -17.47
C SER A 336 -28.38 -12.87 -18.73
N LEU A 337 -27.09 -12.54 -18.91
CA LEU A 337 -26.60 -11.78 -20.06
C LEU A 337 -26.40 -12.66 -21.31
N HIS A 338 -26.13 -13.95 -21.11
CA HIS A 338 -25.83 -14.93 -22.15
C HIS A 338 -26.57 -16.25 -21.86
N PRO A 339 -27.88 -16.34 -22.12
CA PRO A 339 -28.71 -17.53 -21.75
C PRO A 339 -28.22 -18.87 -22.31
N GLY A 340 -27.52 -18.85 -23.46
CA GLY A 340 -26.97 -20.05 -24.11
C GLY A 340 -25.65 -20.58 -23.52
N ILE A 341 -25.06 -19.90 -22.54
CA ILE A 341 -23.80 -20.35 -21.93
C ILE A 341 -24.06 -21.47 -20.93
N GLU A 342 -23.31 -22.56 -21.08
CA GLU A 342 -23.28 -23.67 -20.13
C GLU A 342 -22.45 -23.25 -18.89
N ILE A 343 -23.09 -23.24 -17.73
CA ILE A 343 -22.45 -22.94 -16.45
C ILE A 343 -21.87 -24.21 -15.83
N PRO A 344 -20.61 -24.18 -15.35
CA PRO A 344 -20.04 -25.31 -14.65
C PRO A 344 -20.87 -25.71 -13.42
N SER A 345 -20.92 -27.01 -13.11
CA SER A 345 -21.60 -27.49 -11.91
C SER A 345 -21.08 -26.78 -10.63
N ASN A 346 -21.94 -26.65 -9.63
CA ASN A 346 -21.60 -26.04 -8.36
C ASN A 346 -20.35 -26.68 -7.74
N THR A 347 -20.24 -28.00 -7.81
CA THR A 347 -19.08 -28.76 -7.32
C THR A 347 -17.80 -28.36 -8.06
N LYS A 348 -17.87 -28.19 -9.39
CA LYS A 348 -16.71 -27.76 -10.18
C LYS A 348 -16.28 -26.34 -9.83
N ILE A 349 -17.22 -25.42 -9.65
CA ILE A 349 -16.96 -24.04 -9.21
C ILE A 349 -16.25 -24.04 -7.85
N VAL A 350 -16.81 -24.72 -6.86
CA VAL A 350 -16.25 -24.80 -5.50
C VAL A 350 -14.84 -25.40 -5.52
N ASN A 351 -14.66 -26.52 -6.21
CA ASN A 351 -13.36 -27.20 -6.30
C ASN A 351 -12.30 -26.35 -7.00
N THR A 352 -12.66 -25.62 -8.06
CA THR A 352 -11.74 -24.73 -8.75
C THR A 352 -11.28 -23.61 -7.84
N ILE A 353 -12.20 -22.92 -7.17
CA ILE A 353 -11.88 -21.82 -6.25
C ILE A 353 -11.03 -22.31 -5.08
N TRP A 354 -11.40 -23.44 -4.49
CA TRP A 354 -10.64 -24.06 -3.41
C TRP A 354 -9.21 -24.42 -3.83
N LYS A 355 -9.05 -25.00 -5.03
CA LYS A 355 -7.76 -25.34 -5.61
C LYS A 355 -6.91 -24.10 -5.84
N ASP A 356 -7.49 -23.02 -6.38
CA ASP A 356 -6.82 -21.75 -6.62
C ASP A 356 -6.37 -21.10 -5.32
N HIS A 357 -7.19 -21.12 -4.27
CA HIS A 357 -6.81 -20.65 -2.95
C HIS A 357 -5.67 -21.48 -2.35
N LYS A 358 -5.73 -22.82 -2.46
CA LYS A 358 -4.66 -23.73 -2.00
C LYS A 358 -3.34 -23.52 -2.76
N LYS A 359 -3.40 -23.28 -4.07
CA LYS A 359 -2.21 -22.94 -4.88
C LYS A 359 -1.70 -21.51 -4.63
N GLY A 360 -2.41 -20.72 -3.81
CA GLY A 360 -2.08 -19.33 -3.54
C GLY A 360 -2.34 -18.39 -4.71
N LEU A 361 -3.03 -18.84 -5.77
CA LEU A 361 -3.38 -18.00 -6.93
C LEU A 361 -4.33 -16.87 -6.53
N ARG A 362 -5.23 -17.13 -5.56
CA ARG A 362 -6.23 -16.18 -5.06
C ARG A 362 -5.95 -15.66 -3.64
N SER A 363 -5.03 -16.27 -2.90
CA SER A 363 -4.76 -15.90 -1.51
C SER A 363 -3.28 -15.66 -1.23
N LYS A 364 -2.93 -14.41 -0.92
CA LYS A 364 -1.61 -14.07 -0.39
C LYS A 364 -1.33 -14.78 0.94
N THR A 365 -2.37 -14.96 1.77
CA THR A 365 -2.27 -15.61 3.09
C THR A 365 -1.84 -17.07 2.97
N TYR A 366 -2.44 -17.82 2.04
CA TYR A 366 -2.08 -19.24 1.84
C TYR A 366 -0.68 -19.41 1.24
N ARG A 367 -0.30 -18.58 0.25
CA ARG A 367 1.09 -18.55 -0.24
C ARG A 367 2.08 -18.29 0.89
N HIS A 368 1.70 -17.45 1.82
CA HIS A 368 2.50 -17.12 2.99
C HIS A 368 2.64 -18.32 3.93
N SER A 369 1.53 -19.08 4.18
CA SER A 369 1.60 -20.30 5.00
C SER A 369 2.55 -21.35 4.42
N LEU A 370 2.54 -21.54 3.10
CA LEU A 370 3.45 -22.47 2.43
C LEU A 370 4.92 -22.04 2.57
N ARG A 371 5.21 -20.75 2.45
CA ARG A 371 6.57 -20.22 2.64
C ARG A 371 7.03 -20.35 4.08
N ILE A 372 6.16 -20.12 5.06
CA ILE A 372 6.46 -20.31 6.49
C ILE A 372 6.75 -21.78 6.78
N LYS A 373 5.98 -22.71 6.19
CA LYS A 373 6.27 -24.14 6.28
C LYS A 373 7.67 -24.46 5.76
N GLY A 374 8.04 -23.96 4.58
CA GLY A 374 9.38 -24.09 4.02
C GLY A 374 10.47 -23.52 4.93
N ILE A 375 10.23 -22.37 5.57
CA ILE A 375 11.17 -21.76 6.53
C ILE A 375 11.45 -22.72 7.72
N ASN A 376 10.42 -23.44 8.21
CA ASN A 376 10.62 -24.40 9.30
C ASN A 376 11.37 -25.67 8.85
N GLU A 377 11.24 -26.05 7.58
CA GLU A 377 11.88 -27.24 6.99
C GLU A 377 13.36 -27.00 6.63
N GLU A 378 13.79 -25.77 6.39
CA GLU A 378 15.19 -25.41 6.09
C GLU A 378 16.17 -25.72 7.24
N LYS A 379 15.71 -26.14 8.42
CA LYS A 379 16.58 -26.57 9.53
C LYS A 379 17.31 -27.91 9.31
N GLY A 380 16.90 -28.68 8.33
CA GLY A 380 17.52 -29.98 8.02
C GLY A 380 18.78 -29.92 7.16
N LEU A 381 19.19 -28.74 6.68
CA LEU A 381 20.30 -28.57 5.73
C LEU A 381 21.52 -27.85 6.28
N VAL A 382 21.52 -27.52 7.59
CA VAL A 382 22.70 -26.95 8.28
C VAL A 382 22.89 -27.71 9.61
N ALA A 383 23.39 -28.89 9.51
CA ALA A 383 24.07 -29.63 10.58
C ALA A 383 25.42 -30.15 10.01
#